data_ac151ab432eaff6b0e85dce61ec6162e
#
_entry.id   ac151ab432eaff6b0e85dce61ec6162e
#
_cell.length_a   1.000
_cell.length_b   1.000
_cell.length_c   1.000
_cell.angle_alpha   90.00
_cell.angle_beta   90.00
_cell.angle_gamma   90.00
#
_symmetry.space_group_name_H-M   'P 1'
#
loop_
_entity.id
_entity.type
_entity.pdbx_description
1 polymer ?
#
loop_
_entity_poly.entity_id
_entity_poly.type
_entity_poly.pdbx_seq_one_letter_code
_entity_poly.pdbx_strand_id
1 'polypeptide(L)'
;VSLFPTAVQGEESVEQIVNAITDANRCEQLDALIVGRGGGSLEDLWSFNTEPVARAIAASGLPVISAVGHEIDFTIADFVADLRAPTPSAAAELVSPDSQQIQNQLYRLQQSLSENLQRKFIGYKQQLKHLQKRLQHPGSKLQQQAQLLDHLDIRLARAMHNKLKESRQQ
;
A
#
# COMPACT_ATOMS: atom_id res chain seq x y z
N VAL A 1 -20.37 -14.09 5.86
CA VAL A 1 -20.55 -14.43 7.28
C VAL A 1 -21.47 -15.62 7.37
N SER A 2 -21.01 -16.69 8.04
CA SER A 2 -21.82 -17.89 8.33
C SER A 2 -22.15 -17.90 9.83
N LEU A 3 -23.39 -18.22 10.17
CA LEU A 3 -23.83 -18.29 11.56
C LEU A 3 -24.07 -19.75 11.96
N PHE A 4 -23.44 -20.14 13.08
CA PHE A 4 -23.64 -21.44 13.72
C PHE A 4 -24.40 -21.22 15.04
N PRO A 5 -25.74 -21.27 15.02
CA PRO A 5 -26.53 -20.97 16.20
C PRO A 5 -26.40 -22.07 17.24
N THR A 6 -26.11 -21.68 18.47
CA THR A 6 -26.02 -22.61 19.63
C THR A 6 -26.74 -22.03 20.83
N ALA A 7 -27.22 -22.90 21.71
CA ALA A 7 -27.60 -22.47 23.04
C ALA A 7 -26.33 -22.02 23.78
N VAL A 8 -26.39 -20.88 24.47
CA VAL A 8 -25.26 -20.32 25.23
C VAL A 8 -25.43 -20.54 26.74
N GLN A 9 -26.59 -21.10 27.17
CA GLN A 9 -26.92 -21.41 28.54
C GLN A 9 -27.71 -22.74 28.62
N GLY A 10 -27.69 -23.40 29.77
CA GLY A 10 -28.33 -24.70 29.98
C GLY A 10 -27.35 -25.88 29.78
N GLU A 11 -27.79 -27.08 30.17
CA GLU A 11 -26.92 -28.27 30.19
C GLU A 11 -26.40 -28.68 28.82
N GLU A 12 -27.16 -28.47 27.76
CA GLU A 12 -26.81 -28.84 26.39
C GLU A 12 -25.90 -27.82 25.70
N SER A 13 -25.73 -26.63 26.28
CA SER A 13 -25.00 -25.53 25.64
C SER A 13 -23.52 -25.86 25.36
N VAL A 14 -22.87 -26.56 26.27
CA VAL A 14 -21.43 -26.96 26.14
C VAL A 14 -21.26 -27.88 24.93
N GLU A 15 -22.11 -28.88 24.78
CA GLU A 15 -22.02 -29.81 23.66
C GLU A 15 -22.35 -29.13 22.33
N GLN A 16 -23.34 -28.25 22.32
CA GLN A 16 -23.72 -27.49 21.11
C GLN A 16 -22.61 -26.55 20.68
N ILE A 17 -21.94 -25.87 21.60
CA ILE A 17 -20.79 -24.96 21.28
C ILE A 17 -19.62 -25.77 20.71
N VAL A 18 -19.26 -26.90 21.32
CA VAL A 18 -18.18 -27.78 20.83
C VAL A 18 -18.50 -28.30 19.41
N ASN A 19 -19.74 -28.75 19.20
CA ASN A 19 -20.17 -29.23 17.90
C ASN A 19 -20.14 -28.10 16.84
N ALA A 20 -20.58 -26.90 17.18
CA ALA A 20 -20.58 -25.76 16.28
C ALA A 20 -19.12 -25.34 15.89
N ILE A 21 -18.19 -25.33 16.84
CA ILE A 21 -16.77 -25.07 16.55
C ILE A 21 -16.21 -26.15 15.62
N THR A 22 -16.52 -27.41 15.89
CA THR A 22 -16.09 -28.53 15.07
C THR A 22 -16.65 -28.47 13.66
N ASP A 23 -17.94 -28.16 13.50
CA ASP A 23 -18.58 -28.03 12.20
C ASP A 23 -18.05 -26.82 11.42
N ALA A 24 -17.78 -25.70 12.10
CA ALA A 24 -17.14 -24.54 11.49
C ALA A 24 -15.75 -24.88 10.97
N ASN A 25 -14.95 -25.65 11.70
CA ASN A 25 -13.63 -26.09 11.25
C ASN A 25 -13.65 -27.01 10.03
N ARG A 26 -14.78 -27.64 9.71
CA ARG A 26 -14.96 -28.44 8.49
C ARG A 26 -15.29 -27.59 7.27
N CYS A 27 -15.63 -26.32 7.47
CA CYS A 27 -16.00 -25.42 6.38
C CYS A 27 -14.75 -24.74 5.81
N GLU A 28 -14.34 -25.15 4.61
CA GLU A 28 -13.15 -24.59 3.90
C GLU A 28 -13.27 -23.10 3.54
N GLN A 29 -14.45 -22.49 3.67
CA GLN A 29 -14.73 -21.11 3.26
C GLN A 29 -14.61 -20.10 4.40
N LEU A 30 -14.19 -20.53 5.59
CA LEU A 30 -14.08 -19.69 6.76
C LEU A 30 -12.61 -19.34 7.03
N ASP A 31 -12.34 -18.06 7.27
CA ASP A 31 -11.00 -17.53 7.56
C ASP A 31 -10.76 -17.37 9.07
N ALA A 32 -11.81 -17.18 9.87
CA ALA A 32 -11.73 -17.02 11.32
C ALA A 32 -13.08 -17.34 11.96
N LEU A 33 -13.06 -17.67 13.26
CA LEU A 33 -14.24 -17.92 14.09
C LEU A 33 -14.39 -16.81 15.13
N ILE A 34 -15.60 -16.31 15.29
CA ILE A 34 -15.99 -15.49 16.43
C ILE A 34 -16.89 -16.34 17.32
N VAL A 35 -16.38 -16.66 18.50
CA VAL A 35 -17.14 -17.32 19.55
C VAL A 35 -17.67 -16.25 20.49
N GLY A 36 -18.95 -16.02 20.48
CA GLY A 36 -19.53 -14.93 21.24
C GLY A 36 -20.97 -15.19 21.64
N ARG A 37 -21.45 -14.36 22.55
CA ARG A 37 -22.87 -14.36 22.96
C ARG A 37 -23.44 -12.94 22.95
N GLY A 38 -24.75 -12.84 22.93
CA GLY A 38 -25.45 -11.59 23.21
C GLY A 38 -25.34 -11.20 24.69
N GLY A 39 -25.85 -10.03 25.07
CA GLY A 39 -25.88 -9.59 26.47
C GLY A 39 -26.63 -10.57 27.39
N GLY A 40 -26.19 -10.75 28.63
CA GLY A 40 -26.76 -11.61 29.64
C GLY A 40 -26.01 -11.55 30.97
N SER A 41 -26.42 -12.31 31.99
CA SER A 41 -25.84 -12.34 33.32
C SER A 41 -24.52 -13.13 33.38
N LEU A 42 -23.76 -13.01 34.48
CA LEU A 42 -22.55 -13.79 34.75
C LEU A 42 -22.79 -15.30 34.74
N GLU A 43 -24.00 -15.73 35.14
CA GLU A 43 -24.42 -17.12 35.12
C GLU A 43 -24.44 -17.72 33.71
N ASP A 44 -24.65 -16.87 32.70
CA ASP A 44 -24.67 -17.27 31.29
C ASP A 44 -23.28 -17.49 30.71
N LEU A 45 -22.19 -17.17 31.47
CA LEU A 45 -20.80 -17.37 31.04
C LEU A 45 -20.29 -18.78 31.39
N TRP A 46 -21.05 -19.56 32.19
CA TRP A 46 -20.61 -20.86 32.66
C TRP A 46 -20.20 -21.82 31.55
N SER A 47 -20.93 -21.84 30.46
CA SER A 47 -20.67 -22.74 29.34
C SER A 47 -19.28 -22.49 28.70
N PHE A 48 -18.83 -21.25 28.69
CA PHE A 48 -17.53 -20.84 28.16
C PHE A 48 -16.38 -20.99 29.19
N ASN A 49 -16.71 -21.34 30.43
CA ASN A 49 -15.75 -21.66 31.48
C ASN A 49 -15.55 -23.18 31.67
N THR A 50 -15.92 -23.97 30.67
CA THR A 50 -15.80 -25.42 30.72
C THR A 50 -14.60 -25.93 29.92
N GLU A 51 -14.01 -27.02 30.41
CA GLU A 51 -12.86 -27.66 29.74
C GLU A 51 -13.17 -28.13 28.31
N PRO A 52 -14.33 -28.73 28.00
CA PRO A 52 -14.64 -29.17 26.64
C PRO A 52 -14.61 -28.01 25.62
N VAL A 53 -15.22 -26.87 25.96
CA VAL A 53 -15.23 -25.68 25.08
C VAL A 53 -13.81 -25.12 24.91
N ALA A 54 -13.04 -25.00 25.98
CA ALA A 54 -11.65 -24.55 25.93
C ALA A 54 -10.81 -25.46 25.01
N ARG A 55 -10.96 -26.77 25.13
CA ARG A 55 -10.25 -27.73 24.26
C ARG A 55 -10.69 -27.64 22.81
N ALA A 56 -11.97 -27.42 22.54
CA ALA A 56 -12.48 -27.24 21.19
C ALA A 56 -11.91 -25.97 20.53
N ILE A 57 -11.79 -24.87 21.29
CA ILE A 57 -11.14 -23.63 20.84
C ILE A 57 -9.65 -23.88 20.58
N ALA A 58 -8.94 -24.50 21.50
CA ALA A 58 -7.51 -24.78 21.35
C ALA A 58 -7.19 -25.71 20.19
N ALA A 59 -8.10 -26.63 19.86
CA ALA A 59 -7.94 -27.58 18.75
C ALA A 59 -8.43 -27.00 17.40
N SER A 60 -8.92 -25.77 17.38
CA SER A 60 -9.40 -25.14 16.14
C SER A 60 -8.24 -24.91 15.17
N GLY A 61 -8.44 -25.29 13.92
CA GLY A 61 -7.52 -24.96 12.82
C GLY A 61 -7.69 -23.54 12.27
N LEU A 62 -8.82 -22.88 12.64
CA LEU A 62 -9.10 -21.51 12.29
C LEU A 62 -8.77 -20.59 13.48
N PRO A 63 -8.27 -19.36 13.22
CA PRO A 63 -8.12 -18.36 14.28
C PRO A 63 -9.45 -18.10 15.00
N VAL A 64 -9.42 -18.14 16.33
CA VAL A 64 -10.62 -17.94 17.16
C VAL A 64 -10.53 -16.62 17.91
N ILE A 65 -11.59 -15.84 17.81
CA ILE A 65 -11.79 -14.62 18.60
C ILE A 65 -12.89 -14.87 19.61
N SER A 66 -12.56 -14.76 20.88
CA SER A 66 -13.55 -14.80 21.95
C SER A 66 -14.20 -13.44 22.14
N ALA A 67 -15.52 -13.42 22.10
CA ALA A 67 -16.36 -12.25 22.33
C ALA A 67 -17.49 -12.56 23.31
N VAL A 68 -17.13 -13.26 24.39
CA VAL A 68 -18.08 -13.84 25.36
C VAL A 68 -18.27 -12.92 26.56
N GLY A 69 -17.20 -12.42 27.14
CA GLY A 69 -17.20 -11.62 28.37
C GLY A 69 -17.09 -10.12 28.09
N HIS A 70 -17.69 -9.31 28.97
CA HIS A 70 -17.46 -7.87 29.02
C HIS A 70 -16.06 -7.55 29.57
N GLU A 71 -15.67 -6.27 29.60
CA GLU A 71 -14.30 -5.84 29.96
C GLU A 71 -13.77 -6.45 31.27
N ILE A 72 -14.65 -6.72 32.25
CA ILE A 72 -14.31 -7.17 33.62
C ILE A 72 -14.40 -8.70 33.73
N ASP A 73 -15.18 -9.36 32.88
CA ASP A 73 -15.51 -10.79 33.03
C ASP A 73 -14.62 -11.62 32.09
N PHE A 74 -13.73 -12.40 32.64
CA PHE A 74 -12.87 -13.30 31.89
C PHE A 74 -13.38 -14.75 32.00
N THR A 75 -13.42 -15.41 30.87
CA THR A 75 -13.72 -16.85 30.77
C THR A 75 -12.49 -17.65 30.36
N ILE A 76 -12.50 -18.97 30.59
CA ILE A 76 -11.42 -19.85 30.10
C ILE A 76 -11.34 -19.77 28.58
N ALA A 77 -12.47 -19.62 27.88
CA ALA A 77 -12.49 -19.40 26.43
C ALA A 77 -11.67 -18.17 26.00
N ASP A 78 -11.70 -17.07 26.77
CA ASP A 78 -10.92 -15.86 26.50
C ASP A 78 -9.42 -16.07 26.60
N PHE A 79 -8.96 -16.95 27.49
CA PHE A 79 -7.55 -17.27 27.68
C PHE A 79 -7.00 -18.21 26.61
N VAL A 80 -7.86 -19.02 26.02
CA VAL A 80 -7.45 -20.04 25.04
C VAL A 80 -7.61 -19.53 23.60
N ALA A 81 -8.49 -18.56 23.37
CA ALA A 81 -8.67 -17.94 22.07
C ALA A 81 -7.44 -17.15 21.61
N ASP A 82 -7.22 -17.04 20.31
CA ASP A 82 -6.11 -16.27 19.73
C ASP A 82 -6.23 -14.78 20.02
N LEU A 83 -7.46 -14.26 20.03
CA LEU A 83 -7.76 -12.88 20.37
C LEU A 83 -9.01 -12.80 21.25
N ARG A 84 -9.08 -11.76 22.05
CA ARG A 84 -10.25 -11.42 22.84
C ARG A 84 -10.82 -10.08 22.40
N ALA A 85 -12.15 -10.01 22.29
CA ALA A 85 -12.88 -8.79 22.07
C ALA A 85 -13.95 -8.61 23.18
N PRO A 86 -14.22 -7.38 23.63
CA PRO A 86 -15.19 -7.13 24.69
C PRO A 86 -16.65 -7.34 24.25
N THR A 87 -16.90 -7.35 22.94
CA THR A 87 -18.21 -7.55 22.34
C THR A 87 -18.09 -8.24 20.97
N PRO A 88 -19.14 -8.92 20.51
CA PRO A 88 -19.18 -9.48 19.15
C PRO A 88 -18.97 -8.44 18.05
N SER A 89 -19.45 -7.21 18.26
CA SER A 89 -19.22 -6.11 17.31
C SER A 89 -17.74 -5.71 17.23
N ALA A 90 -17.07 -5.60 18.38
CA ALA A 90 -15.63 -5.35 18.42
C ALA A 90 -14.83 -6.50 17.78
N ALA A 91 -15.25 -7.74 17.99
CA ALA A 91 -14.66 -8.90 17.31
C ALA A 91 -14.80 -8.80 15.79
N ALA A 92 -15.97 -8.40 15.29
CA ALA A 92 -16.21 -8.21 13.87
C ALA A 92 -15.33 -7.10 13.28
N GLU A 93 -15.11 -6.01 14.02
CA GLU A 93 -14.18 -4.94 13.63
C GLU A 93 -12.73 -5.42 13.55
N LEU A 94 -12.29 -6.28 14.49
CA LEU A 94 -10.95 -6.86 14.48
C LEU A 94 -10.70 -7.76 13.26
N VAL A 95 -11.71 -8.51 12.82
CA VAL A 95 -11.61 -9.41 11.65
C VAL A 95 -11.78 -8.64 10.34
N SER A 96 -12.56 -7.58 10.35
CA SER A 96 -12.85 -6.81 9.14
C SER A 96 -11.83 -5.69 8.97
N PRO A 97 -10.96 -5.73 7.94
CA PRO A 97 -10.10 -4.60 7.68
C PRO A 97 -10.95 -3.36 7.35
N ASP A 98 -10.60 -2.23 7.95
CA ASP A 98 -11.26 -0.95 7.65
C ASP A 98 -11.08 -0.61 6.17
N SER A 99 -12.13 -0.86 5.38
CA SER A 99 -12.16 -0.61 3.94
C SER A 99 -11.87 0.87 3.61
N GLN A 100 -12.24 1.77 4.52
CA GLN A 100 -11.98 3.19 4.40
C GLN A 100 -10.48 3.50 4.52
N GLN A 101 -9.77 2.84 5.43
CA GLN A 101 -8.33 3.01 5.57
C GLN A 101 -7.59 2.50 4.33
N ILE A 102 -8.00 1.34 3.81
CA ILE A 102 -7.42 0.77 2.58
C ILE A 102 -7.65 1.71 1.38
N GLN A 103 -8.87 2.22 1.22
CA GLN A 103 -9.18 3.18 0.16
C GLN A 103 -8.35 4.46 0.29
N ASN A 104 -8.21 4.99 1.51
CA ASN A 104 -7.39 6.18 1.76
C ASN A 104 -5.91 5.93 1.47
N GLN A 105 -5.39 4.75 1.78
CA GLN A 105 -4.01 4.37 1.43
C GLN A 105 -3.82 4.27 -0.09
N LEU A 106 -4.75 3.63 -0.80
CA LEU A 106 -4.73 3.55 -2.26
C LEU A 106 -4.75 4.94 -2.89
N TYR A 107 -5.63 5.82 -2.42
CA TYR A 107 -5.72 7.18 -2.92
C TYR A 107 -4.40 7.96 -2.72
N ARG A 108 -3.79 7.87 -1.53
CA ARG A 108 -2.48 8.50 -1.25
C ARG A 108 -1.37 7.96 -2.14
N LEU A 109 -1.33 6.64 -2.37
CA LEU A 109 -0.36 6.03 -3.26
C LEU A 109 -0.54 6.48 -4.72
N GLN A 110 -1.77 6.55 -5.20
CA GLN A 110 -2.10 7.02 -6.53
C GLN A 110 -1.70 8.50 -6.72
N GLN A 111 -1.98 9.35 -5.75
CA GLN A 111 -1.59 10.75 -5.77
C GLN A 111 -0.06 10.88 -5.78
N SER A 112 0.65 10.18 -4.89
CA SER A 112 2.12 10.18 -4.84
C SER A 112 2.75 9.70 -6.15
N LEU A 113 2.19 8.67 -6.77
CA LEU A 113 2.64 8.18 -8.07
C LEU A 113 2.46 9.24 -9.16
N SER A 114 1.29 9.88 -9.20
CA SER A 114 1.00 10.96 -10.17
C SER A 114 1.97 12.12 -10.03
N GLU A 115 2.21 12.59 -8.80
CA GLU A 115 3.14 13.68 -8.53
C GLU A 115 4.59 13.32 -8.89
N ASN A 116 5.02 12.10 -8.62
CA ASN A 116 6.34 11.60 -8.98
C ASN A 116 6.53 11.52 -10.49
N LEU A 117 5.51 11.05 -11.21
CA LEU A 117 5.51 11.04 -12.68
C LEU A 117 5.58 12.45 -13.25
N GLN A 118 4.75 13.37 -12.77
CA GLN A 118 4.78 14.76 -13.21
C GLN A 118 6.15 15.42 -12.99
N ARG A 119 6.76 15.22 -11.82
CA ARG A 119 8.11 15.74 -11.53
C ARG A 119 9.15 15.19 -12.52
N LYS A 120 9.11 13.90 -12.82
CA LYS A 120 10.01 13.29 -13.82
C LYS A 120 9.78 13.85 -15.22
N PHE A 121 8.53 14.00 -15.64
CA PHE A 121 8.21 14.59 -16.94
C PHE A 121 8.69 16.04 -17.07
N ILE A 122 8.49 16.85 -16.04
CA ILE A 122 9.02 18.22 -16.01
C ILE A 122 10.56 18.21 -16.13
N GLY A 123 11.22 17.34 -15.38
CA GLY A 123 12.69 17.19 -15.45
C GLY A 123 13.17 16.81 -16.85
N TYR A 124 12.58 15.81 -17.47
CA TYR A 124 12.91 15.42 -18.84
C TYR A 124 12.63 16.51 -19.88
N LYS A 125 11.51 17.22 -19.73
CA LYS A 125 11.17 18.35 -20.60
C LYS A 125 12.21 19.49 -20.49
N GLN A 126 12.68 19.77 -19.28
CA GLN A 126 13.73 20.77 -19.05
C GLN A 126 15.08 20.32 -19.65
N GLN A 127 15.45 19.04 -19.47
CA GLN A 127 16.66 18.50 -20.08
C GLN A 127 16.61 18.55 -21.60
N LEU A 128 15.49 18.17 -22.17
CA LEU A 128 15.27 18.22 -23.63
C LEU A 128 15.41 19.66 -24.15
N LYS A 129 14.80 20.62 -23.49
CA LYS A 129 14.92 22.05 -23.82
C LYS A 129 16.37 22.55 -23.71
N HIS A 130 17.10 22.07 -22.69
CA HIS A 130 18.52 22.43 -22.54
C HIS A 130 19.38 21.84 -23.66
N LEU A 131 19.16 20.57 -24.01
CA LEU A 131 19.87 19.91 -25.10
C LEU A 131 19.55 20.58 -26.45
N GLN A 132 18.29 20.94 -26.71
CA GLN A 132 17.90 21.70 -27.90
C GLN A 132 18.63 23.04 -28.01
N LYS A 133 18.79 23.79 -26.91
CA LYS A 133 19.54 25.05 -26.90
C LYS A 133 21.03 24.84 -27.16
N ARG A 134 21.61 23.70 -26.77
CA ARG A 134 23.01 23.35 -27.03
C ARG A 134 23.29 22.86 -28.44
N LEU A 135 22.26 22.33 -29.12
CA LEU A 135 22.30 22.02 -30.53
C LEU A 135 22.35 23.35 -31.31
N GLN A 136 23.56 23.91 -31.49
CA GLN A 136 23.74 25.01 -32.41
C GLN A 136 23.38 24.51 -33.81
N HIS A 137 22.49 25.21 -34.48
CA HIS A 137 22.09 24.88 -35.84
C HIS A 137 23.35 24.82 -36.73
N PRO A 138 23.66 23.69 -37.42
CA PRO A 138 24.90 23.58 -38.21
C PRO A 138 25.06 24.73 -39.22
N GLY A 139 23.96 25.28 -39.70
CA GLY A 139 23.92 26.41 -40.61
C GLY A 139 24.49 27.71 -40.01
N SER A 140 24.27 28.01 -38.71
CA SER A 140 24.79 29.22 -38.11
C SER A 140 26.32 29.16 -37.92
N LYS A 141 26.84 27.99 -37.66
CA LYS A 141 28.30 27.77 -37.53
C LYS A 141 29.00 27.83 -38.91
N LEU A 142 28.36 27.26 -39.94
CA LEU A 142 28.83 27.36 -41.32
C LEU A 142 28.83 28.81 -41.81
N GLN A 143 27.81 29.58 -41.51
CA GLN A 143 27.69 30.98 -41.88
C GLN A 143 28.75 31.85 -41.21
N GLN A 144 29.05 31.61 -39.92
CA GLN A 144 30.15 32.29 -39.24
C GLN A 144 31.51 31.94 -39.82
N GLN A 145 31.74 30.68 -40.20
CA GLN A 145 32.99 30.26 -40.82
C GLN A 145 33.13 30.84 -42.24
N ALA A 146 32.06 30.89 -43.01
CA ALA A 146 32.05 31.52 -44.33
C ALA A 146 32.40 33.02 -44.23
N GLN A 147 31.79 33.76 -43.32
CA GLN A 147 32.13 35.17 -43.09
C GLN A 147 33.57 35.38 -42.64
N LEU A 148 34.12 34.48 -41.84
CA LEU A 148 35.53 34.55 -41.41
C LEU A 148 36.46 34.32 -42.60
N LEU A 149 36.15 33.35 -43.48
CA LEU A 149 36.90 33.11 -44.73
C LEU A 149 36.89 34.32 -45.63
N ASP A 150 35.74 34.90 -45.93
CA ASP A 150 35.60 36.10 -46.76
C ASP A 150 36.45 37.27 -46.18
N HIS A 151 36.42 37.46 -44.89
CA HIS A 151 37.19 38.49 -44.21
C HIS A 151 38.73 38.25 -44.32
N LEU A 152 39.16 36.98 -44.22
CA LEU A 152 40.54 36.61 -44.38
C LEU A 152 41.03 36.78 -45.82
N ASP A 153 40.20 36.44 -46.81
CA ASP A 153 40.52 36.63 -48.22
C ASP A 153 40.68 38.10 -48.57
N ILE A 154 39.80 38.98 -48.12
CA ILE A 154 39.95 40.43 -48.28
C ILE A 154 41.25 40.97 -47.66
N ARG A 155 41.56 40.51 -46.49
CA ARG A 155 42.84 40.93 -45.82
C ARG A 155 44.06 40.43 -46.56
N LEU A 156 44.07 39.21 -47.05
CA LEU A 156 45.13 38.61 -47.83
C LEU A 156 45.34 39.39 -49.13
N ALA A 157 44.30 39.67 -49.89
CA ALA A 157 44.35 40.43 -51.11
C ALA A 157 44.94 41.85 -50.89
N ARG A 158 44.56 42.55 -49.83
CA ARG A 158 45.09 43.85 -49.45
C ARG A 158 46.58 43.75 -49.07
N ALA A 159 46.95 42.75 -48.27
CA ALA A 159 48.35 42.56 -47.89
C ALA A 159 49.27 42.27 -49.10
N MET A 160 48.78 41.38 -50.01
CA MET A 160 49.55 41.10 -51.23
C MET A 160 49.67 42.33 -52.13
N HIS A 161 48.60 43.10 -52.29
CA HIS A 161 48.64 44.35 -53.10
C HIS A 161 49.59 45.34 -52.51
N ASN A 162 49.65 45.57 -51.21
CA ASN A 162 50.54 46.43 -50.54
C ASN A 162 51.98 45.96 -50.70
N LYS A 163 52.25 44.67 -50.52
CA LYS A 163 53.60 44.11 -50.68
C LYS A 163 54.14 44.18 -52.12
N LEU A 164 53.27 43.97 -53.10
CA LEU A 164 53.61 44.17 -54.52
C LEU A 164 53.91 45.66 -54.88
N LYS A 165 53.14 46.55 -54.22
CA LYS A 165 53.35 47.99 -54.40
C LYS A 165 54.73 48.47 -53.79
N GLU A 166 55.05 47.98 -52.63
CA GLU A 166 56.35 48.22 -51.96
C GLU A 166 57.54 47.69 -52.80
N SER A 167 57.43 46.46 -53.32
CA SER A 167 58.46 45.84 -54.17
C SER A 167 58.64 46.50 -55.54
N ARG A 168 57.64 47.27 -56.05
CA ARG A 168 57.78 48.05 -57.29
C ARG A 168 58.38 49.44 -57.08
N GLN A 169 58.50 49.93 -55.88
CA GLN A 169 59.04 51.23 -55.49
C GLN A 169 60.51 51.16 -55.09
N GLN A 170 61.02 49.95 -54.96
CA GLN A 170 62.47 49.68 -54.86
C GLN A 170 63.04 49.33 -56.23
#